data_2d42881501ab8286925eb70645edf202
#
_entry.id   2d42881501ab8286925eb70645edf202
#
_cell.length_a   1.000
_cell.length_b   1.000
_cell.length_c   1.000
_cell.angle_alpha   90.00
_cell.angle_beta   90.00
_cell.angle_gamma   90.00
#
_symmetry.space_group_name_H-M   'P 1'
#
loop_
_entity.id
_entity.type
_entity.pdbx_description
1 polymer ?
#
loop_
_entity_poly.entity_id
_entity_poly.type
_entity_poly.pdbx_seq_one_letter_code
_entity_poly.pdbx_strand_id
1 'polypeptide(L)'
;MSSYNVKEMMSKKERLAPGHRMCAGCGATIGVRAVLRALHEEDHAVIANATGCLEVSSFMYPYSAWEDSYIHNAFENAGATLSGVETAYQVLKKRGKLPKDENFKFIAFGGDGGTYDIGFQSLSGAMERSHDMVYVCYDNGAYMNTGIQRPSATPMFADTTTTPTGKESVGKMQNRKDLASI
;
A
#
# COMPACT_ATOMS: atom_id res chain seq x y z
N MET A 1 20.89 -9.29 11.53
CA MET A 1 19.43 -9.09 11.44
C MET A 1 18.89 -9.07 12.87
N SER A 2 18.34 -7.95 13.33
CA SER A 2 17.64 -7.89 14.62
C SER A 2 16.46 -8.85 14.55
N SER A 3 16.36 -9.77 15.52
CA SER A 3 15.22 -10.68 15.61
C SER A 3 13.96 -9.85 15.86
N TYR A 4 12.89 -10.11 15.11
CA TYR A 4 11.58 -9.51 15.31
C TYR A 4 11.13 -9.73 16.76
N ASN A 5 11.06 -8.66 17.54
CA ASN A 5 10.66 -8.72 18.94
C ASN A 5 9.29 -8.08 19.13
N VAL A 6 8.27 -8.90 19.35
CA VAL A 6 6.88 -8.45 19.51
C VAL A 6 6.71 -7.46 20.65
N LYS A 7 7.41 -7.67 21.79
CA LYS A 7 7.34 -6.75 22.93
C LYS A 7 7.88 -5.36 22.59
N GLU A 8 9.01 -5.30 21.89
CA GLU A 8 9.61 -4.06 21.41
C GLU A 8 8.67 -3.35 20.45
N MET A 9 8.08 -4.09 19.49
CA MET A 9 7.15 -3.50 18.54
C MET A 9 5.86 -2.98 19.18
N MET A 10 5.39 -3.62 20.26
CA MET A 10 4.22 -3.15 21.00
C MET A 10 4.46 -1.85 21.77
N SER A 11 5.69 -1.56 22.15
CA SER A 11 6.07 -0.33 22.87
C SER A 11 6.33 0.86 21.96
N LYS A 12 6.49 0.65 20.63
CA LYS A 12 6.73 1.72 19.67
C LYS A 12 5.53 2.64 19.52
N LYS A 13 5.81 3.92 19.26
CA LYS A 13 4.80 4.92 18.94
C LYS A 13 3.94 4.48 17.76
N GLU A 14 2.64 4.69 17.87
CA GLU A 14 1.71 4.45 16.78
C GLU A 14 1.84 5.56 15.73
N ARG A 15 2.00 5.20 14.45
CA ARG A 15 2.12 6.11 13.32
C ARG A 15 0.87 6.19 12.44
N LEU A 16 -0.10 5.32 12.70
CA LEU A 16 -1.46 5.42 12.18
C LEU A 16 -2.38 5.73 13.34
N ALA A 17 -2.82 6.97 13.45
CA ALA A 17 -3.66 7.44 14.54
C ALA A 17 -5.02 6.72 14.57
N PRO A 18 -5.62 6.54 15.75
CA PRO A 18 -7.01 6.13 15.84
C PRO A 18 -7.92 7.19 15.19
N GLY A 19 -9.07 6.78 14.71
CA GLY A 19 -10.01 7.69 14.01
C GLY A 19 -10.04 7.50 12.49
N HIS A 20 -9.21 6.60 11.94
CA HIS A 20 -9.41 6.08 10.59
C HIS A 20 -10.78 5.37 10.51
N ARG A 21 -11.35 5.32 9.31
CA ARG A 21 -12.69 4.75 9.07
C ARG A 21 -12.65 3.34 8.46
N MET A 22 -11.57 2.60 8.71
CA MET A 22 -11.46 1.20 8.29
C MET A 22 -12.47 0.34 9.08
N CYS A 23 -12.92 -0.75 8.48
CA CYS A 23 -13.81 -1.70 9.10
C CYS A 23 -13.20 -2.29 10.38
N ALA A 24 -14.04 -2.54 11.39
CA ALA A 24 -13.61 -3.20 12.61
C ALA A 24 -13.01 -4.58 12.30
N GLY A 25 -11.81 -4.85 12.82
CA GLY A 25 -11.09 -6.11 12.58
C GLY A 25 -10.48 -6.27 11.18
N CYS A 26 -10.43 -5.21 10.36
CA CYS A 26 -9.84 -5.29 9.04
C CYS A 26 -8.34 -5.61 9.10
N GLY A 27 -7.92 -6.67 8.42
CA GLY A 27 -6.53 -7.10 8.34
C GLY A 27 -5.58 -6.07 7.74
N ALA A 28 -6.08 -5.21 6.84
CA ALA A 28 -5.26 -4.15 6.23
C ALA A 28 -4.70 -3.17 7.29
N THR A 29 -5.51 -2.75 8.27
CA THR A 29 -5.04 -1.87 9.35
C THR A 29 -4.01 -2.54 10.24
N ILE A 30 -4.18 -3.83 10.52
CA ILE A 30 -3.21 -4.62 11.30
C ILE A 30 -1.88 -4.69 10.54
N GLY A 31 -1.94 -5.00 9.24
CA GLY A 31 -0.76 -5.06 8.38
C GLY A 31 -0.02 -3.73 8.26
N VAL A 32 -0.74 -2.64 8.02
CA VAL A 32 -0.17 -1.28 7.95
C VAL A 32 0.54 -0.90 9.25
N ARG A 33 -0.11 -1.12 10.39
CA ARG A 33 0.50 -0.83 11.70
C ARG A 33 1.74 -1.68 11.95
N ALA A 34 1.74 -2.94 11.54
CA ALA A 34 2.92 -3.80 11.64
C ALA A 34 4.08 -3.28 10.78
N VAL A 35 3.82 -2.85 9.54
CA VAL A 35 4.82 -2.24 8.65
C VAL A 35 5.39 -0.96 9.26
N LEU A 36 4.54 -0.05 9.73
CA LEU A 36 4.97 1.22 10.31
C LEU A 36 5.77 1.02 11.62
N ARG A 37 5.42 0.02 12.42
CA ARG A 37 6.17 -0.34 13.64
C ARG A 37 7.52 -1.00 13.36
N ALA A 38 7.77 -1.46 12.14
CA ALA A 38 9.10 -1.94 11.74
C ALA A 38 10.12 -0.80 11.59
N LEU A 39 9.65 0.43 11.41
CA LEU A 39 10.51 1.62 11.33
C LEU A 39 11.18 1.90 12.68
N HIS A 40 12.36 2.53 12.63
CA HIS A 40 13.00 3.09 13.82
C HIS A 40 12.35 4.43 14.18
N GLU A 41 12.56 4.91 15.42
CA GLU A 41 11.97 6.18 15.87
C GLU A 41 12.50 7.38 15.10
N GLU A 42 13.76 7.32 14.69
CA GLU A 42 14.44 8.34 13.88
C GLU A 42 14.13 8.30 12.37
N ASP A 43 13.43 7.25 11.90
CA ASP A 43 13.07 7.16 10.49
C ASP A 43 11.91 8.12 10.16
N HIS A 44 12.08 8.87 9.08
CA HIS A 44 11.02 9.67 8.47
C HIS A 44 10.39 8.87 7.31
N ALA A 45 9.12 8.54 7.42
CA ALA A 45 8.44 7.85 6.33
C ALA A 45 7.80 8.84 5.35
N VAL A 46 7.90 8.51 4.07
CA VAL A 46 7.11 9.13 3.01
C VAL A 46 6.23 8.05 2.41
N ILE A 47 4.93 8.22 2.56
CA ILE A 47 3.94 7.23 2.22
C ILE A 47 3.17 7.66 0.98
N ALA A 48 3.18 6.84 -0.06
CA ALA A 48 2.29 6.96 -1.21
C ALA A 48 1.21 5.88 -1.11
N ASN A 49 -0.04 6.27 -1.13
CA ASN A 49 -1.14 5.32 -1.00
C ASN A 49 -2.04 5.37 -2.24
N ALA A 50 -2.18 4.23 -2.92
CA ALA A 50 -3.10 4.09 -4.04
C ALA A 50 -4.54 4.14 -3.55
N THR A 51 -5.43 4.72 -4.36
CA THR A 51 -6.87 4.73 -4.09
C THR A 51 -7.37 3.32 -3.75
N GLY A 52 -8.14 3.21 -2.69
CA GLY A 52 -8.69 1.96 -2.18
C GLY A 52 -9.22 2.11 -0.76
N CYS A 53 -9.56 1.00 -0.12
CA CYS A 53 -10.10 1.03 1.24
C CYS A 53 -9.21 1.79 2.23
N LEU A 54 -7.91 1.52 2.19
CA LEU A 54 -6.95 2.13 3.11
C LEU A 54 -6.86 3.64 2.89
N GLU A 55 -6.74 4.07 1.64
CA GLU A 55 -6.63 5.48 1.29
C GLU A 55 -7.89 6.25 1.70
N VAL A 56 -9.05 5.83 1.19
CA VAL A 56 -10.34 6.53 1.45
C VAL A 56 -10.68 6.60 2.94
N SER A 57 -10.32 5.57 3.70
CA SER A 57 -10.67 5.48 5.12
C SER A 57 -9.66 6.16 6.06
N SER A 58 -8.44 6.42 5.61
CA SER A 58 -7.38 6.98 6.44
C SER A 58 -7.08 8.45 6.14
N PHE A 59 -7.54 8.96 5.00
CA PHE A 59 -7.38 10.34 4.58
C PHE A 59 -8.74 10.92 4.13
N MET A 60 -9.29 11.81 4.93
CA MET A 60 -10.49 12.59 4.58
C MET A 60 -10.24 14.06 4.86
N TYR A 61 -10.03 14.83 3.81
CA TYR A 61 -9.77 16.25 3.96
C TYR A 61 -10.79 16.93 4.90
N PRO A 62 -10.35 17.75 5.85
CA PRO A 62 -8.96 18.16 6.12
C PRO A 62 -8.21 17.24 7.12
N TYR A 63 -8.73 16.07 7.43
CA TYR A 63 -8.19 15.16 8.43
C TYR A 63 -7.37 14.04 7.79
N SER A 64 -6.29 13.63 8.46
CA SER A 64 -5.48 12.47 8.12
C SER A 64 -5.20 11.63 9.35
N ALA A 65 -5.24 10.31 9.22
CA ALA A 65 -4.82 9.39 10.27
C ALA A 65 -3.30 9.11 10.26
N TRP A 66 -2.59 9.58 9.25
CA TRP A 66 -1.17 9.34 9.10
C TRP A 66 -0.35 10.39 9.87
N GLU A 67 0.60 9.95 10.68
CA GLU A 67 1.56 10.85 11.36
C GLU A 67 2.79 11.14 10.50
N ASP A 68 3.04 10.34 9.48
CA ASP A 68 4.11 10.52 8.51
C ASP A 68 3.67 11.35 7.29
N SER A 69 4.64 11.75 6.47
CA SER A 69 4.35 12.42 5.20
C SER A 69 3.52 11.52 4.30
N TYR A 70 2.38 12.00 3.84
CA TYR A 70 1.40 11.20 3.11
C TYR A 70 1.03 11.82 1.77
N ILE A 71 1.02 11.00 0.73
CA ILE A 71 0.65 11.38 -0.64
C ILE A 71 -0.52 10.51 -1.09
N HIS A 72 -1.66 11.15 -1.34
CA HIS A 72 -2.80 10.52 -1.99
C HIS A 72 -2.51 10.29 -3.47
N ASN A 73 -2.86 9.11 -3.97
CA ASN A 73 -2.69 8.72 -5.37
C ASN A 73 -3.97 8.09 -5.92
N ALA A 74 -4.10 8.11 -7.25
CA ALA A 74 -5.08 7.27 -7.92
C ALA A 74 -4.69 5.78 -7.83
N PHE A 75 -5.56 4.90 -8.30
CA PHE A 75 -5.38 3.44 -8.20
C PHE A 75 -4.05 2.94 -8.76
N GLU A 76 -3.57 3.59 -9.84
CA GLU A 76 -2.48 3.09 -10.69
C GLU A 76 -1.11 3.66 -10.36
N ASN A 77 -1.02 4.83 -9.72
CA ASN A 77 0.21 5.62 -9.80
C ASN A 77 1.04 5.72 -8.51
N ALA A 78 0.70 5.01 -7.43
CA ALA A 78 1.46 5.08 -6.18
C ALA A 78 2.95 4.72 -6.37
N GLY A 79 3.23 3.65 -7.12
CA GLY A 79 4.61 3.25 -7.43
C GLY A 79 5.37 4.30 -8.24
N ALA A 80 4.72 4.87 -9.27
CA ALA A 80 5.33 5.92 -10.11
C ALA A 80 5.56 7.21 -9.33
N THR A 81 4.59 7.64 -8.52
CA THR A 81 4.73 8.84 -7.67
C THR A 81 5.89 8.69 -6.70
N LEU A 82 5.94 7.57 -6.00
CA LEU A 82 6.99 7.34 -5.00
C LEU A 82 8.37 7.21 -5.64
N SER A 83 8.46 6.62 -6.84
CA SER A 83 9.69 6.61 -7.65
C SER A 83 10.20 8.03 -7.94
N GLY A 84 9.28 8.94 -8.27
CA GLY A 84 9.63 10.35 -8.49
C GLY A 84 10.11 11.05 -7.21
N VAL A 85 9.44 10.79 -6.09
CA VAL A 85 9.82 11.37 -4.77
C VAL A 85 11.17 10.84 -4.32
N GLU A 86 11.42 9.54 -4.42
CA GLU A 86 12.72 8.92 -4.09
C GLU A 86 13.84 9.49 -4.96
N THR A 87 13.62 9.60 -6.26
CA THR A 87 14.58 10.23 -7.18
C THR A 87 14.88 11.67 -6.81
N ALA A 88 13.85 12.47 -6.50
CA ALA A 88 14.01 13.85 -6.05
C ALA A 88 14.82 13.93 -4.74
N TYR A 89 14.55 13.05 -3.79
CA TYR A 89 15.32 12.92 -2.56
C TYR A 89 16.81 12.66 -2.83
N GLN A 90 17.13 11.70 -3.69
CA GLN A 90 18.52 11.38 -4.04
C GLN A 90 19.23 12.58 -4.70
N VAL A 91 18.53 13.30 -5.57
CA VAL A 91 19.08 14.52 -6.22
C VAL A 91 19.33 15.62 -5.20
N LEU A 92 18.38 15.88 -4.30
CA LEU A 92 18.51 16.91 -3.27
C LEU A 92 19.64 16.57 -2.28
N LYS A 93 19.75 15.30 -1.90
CA LYS A 93 20.84 14.80 -1.04
C LYS A 93 22.21 15.00 -1.70
N LYS A 94 22.36 14.63 -2.97
CA LYS A 94 23.59 14.86 -3.76
C LYS A 94 23.95 16.34 -3.88
N ARG A 95 22.95 17.22 -3.93
CA ARG A 95 23.15 18.69 -4.00
C ARG A 95 23.37 19.34 -2.62
N GLY A 96 23.41 18.58 -1.55
CA GLY A 96 23.59 19.08 -0.19
C GLY A 96 22.44 19.97 0.29
N LYS A 97 21.22 19.80 -0.26
CA LYS A 97 20.02 20.57 0.09
C LYS A 97 19.17 19.90 1.18
N LEU A 98 19.55 18.72 1.64
CA LEU A 98 18.91 18.02 2.75
C LEU A 98 19.92 17.81 3.88
N PRO A 99 19.47 17.76 5.13
CA PRO A 99 20.29 17.38 6.26
C PRO A 99 20.94 16.00 6.01
N LYS A 100 22.21 15.86 6.43
CA LYS A 100 22.96 14.63 6.15
C LYS A 100 22.49 13.44 6.98
N ASP A 101 21.93 13.71 8.15
CA ASP A 101 21.60 12.72 9.19
C ASP A 101 20.12 12.29 9.14
N GLU A 102 19.34 12.82 8.20
CA GLU A 102 17.94 12.39 8.03
C GLU A 102 17.84 11.07 7.26
N ASN A 103 17.06 10.14 7.80
CA ASN A 103 16.85 8.81 7.25
C ASN A 103 15.40 8.68 6.74
N PHE A 104 15.22 8.86 5.43
CA PHE A 104 13.91 8.73 4.81
C PHE A 104 13.65 7.30 4.35
N LYS A 105 12.45 6.81 4.61
CA LYS A 105 11.91 5.53 4.14
C LYS A 105 10.73 5.77 3.23
N PHE A 106 10.77 5.19 2.05
CA PHE A 106 9.74 5.36 1.03
C PHE A 106 8.85 4.11 0.99
N ILE A 107 7.56 4.28 1.30
CA ILE A 107 6.63 3.15 1.43
C ILE A 107 5.39 3.43 0.57
N ALA A 108 5.12 2.55 -0.39
CA ALA A 108 3.87 2.58 -1.15
C ALA A 108 2.90 1.52 -0.62
N PHE A 109 1.63 1.90 -0.47
CA PHE A 109 0.55 0.96 -0.20
C PHE A 109 -0.41 0.90 -1.38
N GLY A 110 -0.79 -0.31 -1.77
CA GLY A 110 -1.78 -0.56 -2.81
C GLY A 110 -2.67 -1.73 -2.44
N GLY A 111 -3.95 -1.66 -2.81
CA GLY A 111 -4.84 -2.81 -2.78
C GLY A 111 -4.49 -3.80 -3.89
N ASP A 112 -5.08 -4.98 -3.82
CA ASP A 112 -4.87 -6.04 -4.82
C ASP A 112 -5.28 -5.60 -6.24
N GLY A 113 -6.42 -4.97 -6.40
CA GLY A 113 -6.84 -4.45 -7.71
C GLY A 113 -5.90 -3.38 -8.26
N GLY A 114 -5.48 -2.44 -7.41
CA GLY A 114 -4.50 -1.41 -7.76
C GLY A 114 -3.14 -1.99 -8.12
N THR A 115 -2.74 -3.08 -7.49
CA THR A 115 -1.41 -3.68 -7.64
C THR A 115 -1.36 -4.70 -8.78
N TYR A 116 -2.30 -5.65 -8.82
CA TYR A 116 -2.29 -6.75 -9.79
C TYR A 116 -2.71 -6.33 -11.21
N ASP A 117 -3.51 -5.29 -11.32
CA ASP A 117 -4.10 -4.85 -12.57
C ASP A 117 -3.66 -3.42 -12.95
N ILE A 118 -4.43 -2.42 -12.54
CA ILE A 118 -4.28 -1.05 -13.07
C ILE A 118 -2.94 -0.38 -12.72
N GLY A 119 -2.34 -0.69 -11.56
CA GLY A 119 -1.06 -0.14 -11.12
C GLY A 119 0.15 -1.04 -11.38
N PHE A 120 -0.04 -2.20 -12.01
CA PHE A 120 1.04 -3.16 -12.25
C PHE A 120 2.19 -2.56 -13.06
N GLN A 121 1.89 -1.77 -14.08
CA GLN A 121 2.90 -1.09 -14.89
C GLN A 121 3.77 -0.14 -14.05
N SER A 122 3.15 0.64 -13.16
CA SER A 122 3.87 1.58 -12.28
C SER A 122 4.81 0.84 -11.33
N LEU A 123 4.34 -0.27 -10.75
CA LEU A 123 5.14 -1.12 -9.87
C LEU A 123 6.29 -1.77 -10.64
N SER A 124 6.01 -2.40 -11.79
CA SER A 124 7.02 -3.04 -12.64
C SER A 124 8.13 -2.07 -13.03
N GLY A 125 7.77 -0.85 -13.47
CA GLY A 125 8.75 0.18 -13.81
C GLY A 125 9.55 0.69 -12.61
N ALA A 126 8.97 0.75 -11.41
CA ALA A 126 9.69 1.10 -10.19
C ALA A 126 10.74 0.03 -9.82
N MET A 127 10.36 -1.25 -9.94
CA MET A 127 11.25 -2.39 -9.69
C MET A 127 12.40 -2.46 -10.72
N GLU A 128 12.08 -2.29 -12.01
CA GLU A 128 13.09 -2.27 -13.09
C GLU A 128 14.15 -1.20 -12.85
N ARG A 129 13.75 -0.02 -12.37
CA ARG A 129 14.67 1.08 -12.05
C ARG A 129 15.37 0.95 -10.70
N SER A 130 15.05 -0.10 -9.94
CA SER A 130 15.66 -0.38 -8.63
C SER A 130 15.55 0.79 -7.65
N HIS A 131 14.38 1.44 -7.59
CA HIS A 131 14.13 2.49 -6.61
C HIS A 131 14.19 1.94 -5.18
N ASP A 132 14.82 2.69 -4.27
CA ASP A 132 14.92 2.34 -2.85
C ASP A 132 13.60 2.63 -2.12
N MET A 133 12.63 1.74 -2.31
CA MET A 133 11.30 1.84 -1.74
C MET A 133 10.73 0.46 -1.40
N VAL A 134 9.80 0.43 -0.46
CA VAL A 134 9.01 -0.76 -0.13
C VAL A 134 7.61 -0.58 -0.70
N TYR A 135 7.14 -1.57 -1.47
CA TYR A 135 5.76 -1.62 -1.94
C TYR A 135 4.99 -2.70 -1.17
N VAL A 136 3.90 -2.32 -0.53
CA VAL A 136 3.06 -3.19 0.28
C VAL A 136 1.70 -3.36 -0.40
N CYS A 137 1.41 -4.56 -0.86
CA CYS A 137 0.09 -4.92 -1.36
C CYS A 137 -0.75 -5.52 -0.24
N TYR A 138 -1.86 -4.84 0.14
CA TYR A 138 -2.86 -5.43 1.02
C TYR A 138 -3.94 -6.10 0.16
N ASP A 139 -3.87 -7.42 0.08
CA ASP A 139 -4.71 -8.24 -0.78
C ASP A 139 -5.92 -8.76 -0.01
N ASN A 140 -7.11 -8.35 -0.43
CA ASN A 140 -8.38 -8.79 0.13
C ASN A 140 -9.28 -9.49 -0.91
N GLY A 141 -8.75 -9.77 -2.10
CA GLY A 141 -9.38 -10.57 -3.16
C GLY A 141 -10.40 -9.83 -4.03
N ALA A 142 -10.60 -8.52 -3.85
CA ALA A 142 -11.53 -7.73 -4.68
C ALA A 142 -11.24 -6.22 -4.60
N TYR A 143 -11.79 -5.44 -5.55
CA TYR A 143 -11.97 -4.00 -5.36
C TYR A 143 -13.07 -3.76 -4.31
N MET A 144 -12.75 -3.91 -3.04
CA MET A 144 -13.75 -3.91 -1.96
C MET A 144 -14.42 -2.55 -1.78
N ASN A 145 -13.63 -1.46 -1.82
CA ASN A 145 -14.14 -0.11 -1.56
C ASN A 145 -15.16 0.36 -2.60
N THR A 146 -15.00 -0.06 -3.85
CA THR A 146 -15.86 0.36 -4.96
C THR A 146 -17.09 -0.53 -5.15
N GLY A 147 -17.24 -1.59 -4.38
CA GLY A 147 -18.41 -2.48 -4.41
C GLY A 147 -18.12 -3.90 -4.89
N ILE A 148 -16.97 -4.43 -4.52
CA ILE A 148 -16.60 -5.85 -4.69
C ILE A 148 -16.51 -6.28 -6.16
N GLN A 149 -15.88 -5.47 -7.01
CA GLN A 149 -15.56 -5.88 -8.38
C GLN A 149 -14.36 -6.84 -8.39
N ARG A 150 -14.24 -7.57 -9.47
CA ARG A 150 -13.24 -8.62 -9.68
C ARG A 150 -11.93 -8.09 -10.25
N PRO A 151 -10.80 -8.02 -9.48
CA PRO A 151 -9.44 -7.92 -10.02
C PRO A 151 -8.88 -9.29 -10.41
N SER A 152 -7.66 -9.29 -10.95
CA SER A 152 -6.92 -10.52 -11.24
C SER A 152 -6.53 -11.30 -9.98
N ALA A 153 -6.46 -10.64 -8.83
CA ALA A 153 -6.19 -11.26 -7.51
C ALA A 153 -7.33 -12.13 -6.99
N THR A 154 -8.56 -11.91 -7.45
CA THR A 154 -9.73 -12.69 -7.01
C THR A 154 -9.53 -14.18 -7.31
N PRO A 155 -9.76 -15.09 -6.37
CA PRO A 155 -9.71 -16.53 -6.61
C PRO A 155 -10.69 -16.99 -7.69
N MET A 156 -10.37 -18.11 -8.35
CA MET A 156 -11.30 -18.75 -9.28
C MET A 156 -12.58 -19.14 -8.55
N PHE A 157 -13.72 -19.01 -9.22
CA PHE A 157 -15.07 -19.29 -8.73
C PHE A 157 -15.57 -18.35 -7.61
N ALA A 158 -14.80 -17.35 -7.20
CA ALA A 158 -15.28 -16.39 -6.24
C ALA A 158 -16.41 -15.53 -6.83
N ASP A 159 -17.38 -15.24 -5.99
CA ASP A 159 -18.50 -14.36 -6.26
C ASP A 159 -18.09 -12.88 -6.12
N THR A 160 -18.36 -12.08 -7.14
CA THR A 160 -18.16 -10.62 -7.10
C THR A 160 -19.27 -9.94 -7.88
N THR A 161 -19.41 -8.63 -7.72
CA THR A 161 -20.44 -7.85 -8.46
C THR A 161 -20.25 -7.88 -9.98
N THR A 162 -19.03 -8.14 -10.46
CA THR A 162 -18.73 -8.22 -11.91
C THR A 162 -18.56 -9.65 -12.40
N THR A 163 -18.49 -10.63 -11.52
CA THR A 163 -18.54 -12.07 -11.84
C THR A 163 -19.41 -12.80 -10.81
N PRO A 164 -20.74 -12.60 -10.89
CA PRO A 164 -21.65 -13.19 -9.90
C PRO A 164 -21.75 -14.72 -10.04
N THR A 165 -22.04 -15.38 -8.92
CA THR A 165 -22.42 -16.79 -8.93
C THR A 165 -23.94 -16.94 -9.02
N GLY A 166 -24.43 -18.01 -9.67
CA GLY A 166 -25.85 -18.27 -9.81
C GLY A 166 -26.15 -19.45 -10.71
N LYS A 167 -27.38 -19.54 -11.19
CA LYS A 167 -27.81 -20.65 -12.07
C LYS A 167 -27.07 -20.67 -13.43
N GLU A 168 -26.67 -19.49 -13.90
CA GLU A 168 -26.06 -19.30 -15.24
C GLU A 168 -24.59 -18.89 -15.19
N SER A 169 -24.06 -18.63 -14.01
CA SER A 169 -22.67 -18.19 -13.82
C SER A 169 -22.06 -18.84 -12.60
N VAL A 170 -20.79 -19.20 -12.69
CA VAL A 170 -20.03 -19.87 -11.61
C VAL A 170 -19.02 -18.94 -10.93
N GLY A 171 -19.18 -17.63 -11.10
CA GLY A 171 -18.22 -16.68 -10.56
C GLY A 171 -17.03 -16.45 -11.50
N LYS A 172 -15.89 -16.06 -10.97
CA LYS A 172 -14.68 -15.79 -11.75
C LYS A 172 -14.14 -17.06 -12.41
N MET A 173 -14.00 -17.05 -13.71
CA MET A 173 -13.53 -18.22 -14.50
C MET A 173 -11.99 -18.29 -14.63
N GLN A 174 -11.29 -17.17 -14.44
CA GLN A 174 -9.84 -17.10 -14.60
C GLN A 174 -9.13 -17.47 -13.30
N ASN A 175 -7.95 -18.06 -13.42
CA ASN A 175 -7.05 -18.27 -12.29
C ASN A 175 -6.65 -16.93 -11.68
N ARG A 176 -6.31 -16.95 -10.39
CA ARG A 176 -5.66 -15.84 -9.71
C ARG A 176 -4.30 -15.57 -10.38
N LYS A 177 -4.01 -14.31 -10.66
CA LYS A 177 -2.67 -13.90 -11.10
C LYS A 177 -1.66 -14.13 -9.98
N ASP A 178 -0.54 -14.73 -10.30
CA ASP A 178 0.59 -14.88 -9.36
C ASP A 178 1.53 -13.68 -9.50
N LEU A 179 1.29 -12.65 -8.72
CA LEU A 179 2.07 -11.42 -8.76
C LEU A 179 3.55 -11.63 -8.42
N ALA A 180 3.84 -12.57 -7.52
CA ALA A 180 5.21 -12.80 -7.07
C ALA A 180 6.07 -13.53 -8.12
N SER A 181 5.42 -14.23 -9.06
CA SER A 181 6.10 -14.95 -10.15
C SER A 181 6.28 -14.13 -11.43
N ILE A 182 5.67 -12.92 -11.49
CA ILE A 182 5.75 -12.02 -12.64
C ILE A 182 6.81 -10.96 -12.39
#